data_638f70d6a607ed5f86b86cd55f7cc8f4
#
_entry.id   638f70d6a607ed5f86b86cd55f7cc8f4
#
_cell.length_a   1.000
_cell.length_b   1.000
_cell.length_c   1.000
_cell.angle_alpha   90.00
_cell.angle_beta   90.00
_cell.angle_gamma   90.00
#
_symmetry.space_group_name_H-M   'P 1'
#
loop_
_entity.id
_entity.type
_entity.pdbx_description
1 polymer ?
#
loop_
_entity_poly.entity_id
_entity_poly.type
_entity_poly.pdbx_seq_one_letter_code
_entity_poly.pdbx_strand_id
1 'polypeptide(L)'
;MKIKLPENISIYIACGHTDMRKQIDGLAAMVSQNFELDPFGNALFLFCGRKKDRIKALLWEGDGFLLMYKRLENGKFQWPNNVEQVREITPQQYRWLIEGLSVDQKKSIQKLDKKVIV
;
A
#
# COMPACT_ATOMS: atom_id res chain seq x y z
N MET A 1 -2.81 10.62 4.05
CA MET A 1 -4.06 9.92 4.35
C MET A 1 -4.12 9.61 5.83
N LYS A 2 -4.67 10.55 6.55
CA LYS A 2 -4.75 10.48 8.01
C LYS A 2 -6.06 9.83 8.43
N ILE A 3 -6.28 8.60 7.98
CA ILE A 3 -7.47 7.83 8.31
C ILE A 3 -7.14 6.79 9.36
N LYS A 4 -8.11 6.51 10.22
CA LYS A 4 -7.97 5.43 11.18
C LYS A 4 -8.24 4.11 10.46
N LEU A 5 -7.25 3.24 10.43
CA LEU A 5 -7.39 1.92 9.84
C LEU A 5 -8.06 0.95 10.81
N PRO A 6 -8.86 -0.01 10.31
CA PRO A 6 -9.37 -1.08 11.15
C PRO A 6 -8.23 -1.86 11.81
N GLU A 7 -8.53 -2.45 12.98
CA GLU A 7 -7.56 -3.30 13.66
C GLU A 7 -7.26 -4.55 12.84
N ASN A 8 -6.03 -5.02 12.93
CA ASN A 8 -5.57 -6.25 12.27
C ASN A 8 -5.72 -6.22 10.75
N ILE A 9 -5.81 -5.04 10.15
CA ILE A 9 -5.88 -4.93 8.71
C ILE A 9 -4.53 -5.24 8.07
N SER A 10 -4.54 -6.02 7.01
CA SER A 10 -3.36 -6.21 6.16
C SER A 10 -3.24 -5.03 5.20
N ILE A 11 -2.03 -4.57 4.95
CA ILE A 11 -1.78 -3.45 4.05
C ILE A 11 -0.89 -3.93 2.92
N TYR A 12 -1.37 -3.78 1.69
CA TYR A 12 -0.64 -4.19 0.48
C TYR A 12 -0.38 -2.98 -0.39
N ILE A 13 0.78 -2.96 -1.02
CA ILE A 13 1.11 -1.97 -2.04
C ILE A 13 1.30 -2.66 -3.38
N ALA A 14 0.72 -2.09 -4.42
CA ALA A 14 1.02 -2.49 -5.80
C ALA A 14 2.34 -1.84 -6.17
N CYS A 15 3.40 -2.64 -6.33
CA CYS A 15 4.71 -2.14 -6.69
C CYS A 15 4.72 -1.64 -8.14
N GLY A 16 5.57 -0.66 -8.42
CA GLY A 16 5.54 0.01 -9.71
C GLY A 16 4.37 0.98 -9.80
N HIS A 17 4.05 1.41 -11.02
CA HIS A 17 2.96 2.37 -11.20
C HIS A 17 1.68 1.68 -11.68
N THR A 18 0.55 2.27 -11.28
CA THR A 18 -0.78 1.86 -11.70
C THR A 18 -1.40 3.00 -12.51
N ASP A 19 -2.20 2.66 -13.51
CA ASP A 19 -2.96 3.65 -14.27
C ASP A 19 -4.02 4.28 -13.35
N MET A 20 -3.85 5.56 -13.06
CA MET A 20 -4.73 6.30 -12.14
C MET A 20 -6.12 6.57 -12.71
N ARG A 21 -6.40 6.22 -13.96
CA ARG A 21 -7.75 6.24 -14.50
C ARG A 21 -8.60 5.09 -13.99
N LYS A 22 -7.98 4.04 -13.46
CA LYS A 22 -8.71 2.92 -12.88
C LYS A 22 -9.49 3.38 -11.65
N GLN A 23 -10.73 2.91 -11.57
CA GLN A 23 -11.62 3.15 -10.45
C GLN A 23 -11.85 1.85 -9.67
N ILE A 24 -12.87 1.79 -8.85
CA ILE A 24 -13.12 0.65 -7.95
C ILE A 24 -13.05 -0.68 -8.69
N ASP A 25 -13.81 -0.85 -9.76
CA ASP A 25 -13.89 -2.14 -10.46
C ASP A 25 -12.54 -2.54 -11.07
N GLY A 26 -11.85 -1.60 -11.70
CA GLY A 26 -10.55 -1.86 -12.28
C GLY A 26 -9.49 -2.21 -11.25
N LEU A 27 -9.50 -1.53 -10.12
CA LEU A 27 -8.54 -1.80 -9.05
C LEU A 27 -8.85 -3.11 -8.32
N ALA A 28 -10.14 -3.38 -8.06
CA ALA A 28 -10.55 -4.66 -7.47
C ALA A 28 -10.18 -5.84 -8.39
N ALA A 29 -10.34 -5.67 -9.69
CA ALA A 29 -9.93 -6.69 -10.67
C ALA A 29 -8.41 -6.91 -10.64
N MET A 30 -7.61 -5.86 -10.51
CA MET A 30 -6.16 -6.01 -10.33
C MET A 30 -5.82 -6.86 -9.11
N VAL A 31 -6.48 -6.59 -7.98
CA VAL A 31 -6.25 -7.32 -6.75
C VAL A 31 -6.52 -8.82 -6.94
N SER A 32 -7.66 -9.17 -7.54
CA SER A 32 -8.04 -10.57 -7.71
C SER A 32 -7.28 -11.26 -8.84
N GLN A 33 -7.10 -10.61 -9.98
CA GLN A 33 -6.57 -11.24 -11.18
C GLN A 33 -5.05 -11.16 -11.27
N ASN A 34 -4.45 -10.03 -10.90
CA ASN A 34 -3.01 -9.83 -11.02
C ASN A 34 -2.27 -10.24 -9.75
N PHE A 35 -2.83 -9.94 -8.58
CA PHE A 35 -2.17 -10.20 -7.30
C PHE A 35 -2.64 -11.51 -6.65
N GLU A 36 -3.72 -12.11 -7.17
CA GLU A 36 -4.31 -13.32 -6.62
C GLU A 36 -4.68 -13.16 -5.14
N LEU A 37 -5.15 -11.98 -4.77
CA LEU A 37 -5.63 -11.66 -3.43
C LEU A 37 -7.14 -11.40 -3.48
N ASP A 38 -7.76 -11.43 -2.29
CA ASP A 38 -9.19 -11.20 -2.16
C ASP A 38 -9.47 -9.70 -1.95
N PRO A 39 -10.10 -9.01 -2.92
CA PRO A 39 -10.41 -7.59 -2.73
C PRO A 39 -11.48 -7.35 -1.67
N PHE A 40 -12.24 -8.38 -1.27
CA PHE A 40 -13.27 -8.30 -0.22
C PHE A 40 -12.73 -8.67 1.16
N GLY A 41 -11.44 -8.92 1.29
CA GLY A 41 -10.82 -9.26 2.56
C GLY A 41 -10.58 -8.04 3.46
N ASN A 42 -10.10 -8.29 4.68
CA ASN A 42 -9.73 -7.23 5.61
C ASN A 42 -8.34 -6.69 5.25
N ALA A 43 -8.29 -5.92 4.18
CA ALA A 43 -7.03 -5.41 3.63
C ALA A 43 -7.23 -4.05 2.99
N LEU A 44 -6.20 -3.22 3.10
CA LEU A 44 -6.08 -1.96 2.38
C LEU A 44 -5.11 -2.16 1.23
N PHE A 45 -5.52 -1.81 0.03
CA PHE A 45 -4.68 -1.89 -1.16
C PHE A 45 -4.31 -0.51 -1.65
N LEU A 46 -3.00 -0.25 -1.77
CA LEU A 46 -2.47 1.05 -2.18
C LEU A 46 -1.89 0.98 -3.58
N PHE A 47 -2.21 1.96 -4.39
CA PHE A 47 -1.77 2.09 -5.78
C PHE A 47 -1.19 3.48 -6.00
N CYS A 48 -0.11 3.58 -6.76
CA CYS A 48 0.56 4.85 -7.03
C CYS A 48 0.65 5.10 -8.52
N GLY A 49 0.48 6.34 -8.93
CA GLY A 49 0.60 6.73 -10.31
C GLY A 49 2.06 6.87 -10.75
N ARG A 50 2.26 6.97 -12.07
CA ARG A 50 3.59 7.05 -12.69
C ARG A 50 4.41 8.24 -12.16
N LYS A 51 3.77 9.38 -11.92
CA LYS A 51 4.44 10.58 -11.43
C LYS A 51 4.79 10.52 -9.95
N LYS A 52 4.31 9.50 -9.24
CA LYS A 52 4.55 9.28 -7.81
C LYS A 52 4.02 10.39 -6.91
N ASP A 53 3.09 11.19 -7.39
CA ASP A 53 2.42 12.26 -6.62
C ASP A 53 0.97 11.93 -6.26
N ARG A 54 0.47 10.78 -6.68
CA ARG A 54 -0.93 10.37 -6.50
C ARG A 54 -1.02 8.96 -5.98
N ILE A 55 -1.87 8.77 -4.98
CA ILE A 55 -2.18 7.45 -4.42
C ILE A 55 -3.68 7.24 -4.45
N LYS A 56 -4.09 6.04 -4.84
CA LYS A 56 -5.44 5.53 -4.58
C LYS A 56 -5.36 4.40 -3.58
N ALA A 57 -6.32 4.35 -2.67
CA ALA A 57 -6.41 3.31 -1.66
C ALA A 57 -7.79 2.68 -1.71
N LEU A 58 -7.85 1.37 -1.86
CA LEU A 58 -9.08 0.60 -1.96
C LEU A 58 -9.30 -0.19 -0.68
N LEU A 59 -10.50 -0.05 -0.10
CA LEU A 59 -10.88 -0.73 1.14
C LEU A 59 -12.30 -1.27 1.01
N TRP A 60 -12.48 -2.57 1.29
CA TRP A 60 -13.81 -3.16 1.42
C TRP A 60 -14.32 -2.94 2.85
N GLU A 61 -15.50 -2.35 2.98
CA GLU A 61 -16.08 -2.00 4.29
C GLU A 61 -17.24 -2.90 4.72
N GLY A 62 -17.41 -4.05 4.04
CA GLY A 62 -18.48 -4.99 4.37
C GLY A 62 -19.78 -4.73 3.62
N ASP A 63 -20.05 -3.50 3.28
CA ASP A 63 -21.25 -3.09 2.54
C ASP A 63 -20.92 -2.44 1.19
N GLY A 64 -19.66 -2.13 0.95
CA GLY A 64 -19.23 -1.49 -0.29
C GLY A 64 -17.75 -1.21 -0.27
N PHE A 65 -17.21 -0.84 -1.44
CA PHE A 65 -15.83 -0.40 -1.55
C PHE A 65 -15.72 1.10 -1.27
N LEU A 66 -14.72 1.45 -0.49
CA LEU A 66 -14.28 2.83 -0.33
C LEU A 66 -13.03 3.03 -1.16
N LEU A 67 -13.04 4.02 -2.04
CA LEU A 67 -11.86 4.41 -2.81
C LEU A 67 -11.41 5.78 -2.36
N MET A 68 -10.21 5.85 -1.80
CA MET A 68 -9.62 7.12 -1.36
C MET A 68 -8.58 7.55 -2.37
N TYR A 69 -8.50 8.86 -2.59
CA TYR A 69 -7.60 9.45 -3.56
C TYR A 69 -6.87 10.62 -2.93
N LYS A 70 -5.54 10.60 -3.02
CA LYS A 70 -4.72 11.72 -2.57
C LYS A 70 -3.74 12.12 -3.66
N ARG A 71 -3.71 13.41 -3.97
CA ARG A 71 -2.71 14.01 -4.84
C ARG A 71 -1.87 14.98 -4.02
N LEU A 72 -0.55 14.77 -4.06
CA LEU A 72 0.37 15.73 -3.46
C LEU A 72 0.47 16.96 -4.36
N GLU A 73 0.36 18.15 -3.77
CA GLU A 73 0.57 19.40 -4.51
C GLU A 73 2.06 19.72 -4.63
N ASN A 74 2.89 19.13 -3.78
CA ASN A 74 4.34 19.27 -3.82
C ASN A 74 4.98 17.98 -3.31
N GLY A 75 6.09 17.59 -3.92
CA GLY A 75 6.83 16.38 -3.54
C GLY A 75 6.31 15.12 -4.20
N LYS A 76 6.91 14.01 -3.82
CA LYS A 76 6.59 12.68 -4.37
C LYS A 76 6.68 11.62 -3.29
N PHE A 77 5.89 10.56 -3.46
CA PHE A 77 6.04 9.35 -2.65
C PHE A 77 7.26 8.56 -3.12
N GLN A 78 7.95 7.92 -2.20
CA GLN A 78 9.04 7.00 -2.53
C GLN A 78 8.47 5.60 -2.73
N TRP A 79 7.88 5.39 -3.90
CA TRP A 79 7.12 4.18 -4.18
C TRP A 79 8.03 3.05 -4.64
N PRO A 80 7.93 1.84 -4.04
CA PRO A 80 8.75 0.71 -4.47
C PRO A 80 8.50 0.33 -5.91
N ASN A 81 9.58 0.05 -6.61
CA ASN A 81 9.55 -0.40 -8.00
C ASN A 81 10.45 -1.63 -8.14
N ASN A 82 10.12 -2.68 -7.38
CA ASN A 82 10.84 -3.94 -7.42
C ASN A 82 10.16 -4.93 -8.36
N VAL A 83 10.69 -6.15 -8.44
CA VAL A 83 10.16 -7.18 -9.32
C VAL A 83 8.84 -7.78 -8.83
N GLU A 84 8.48 -7.56 -7.58
CA GLU A 84 7.22 -8.05 -7.03
C GLU A 84 6.09 -7.16 -7.51
N GLN A 85 4.96 -7.78 -7.89
CA GLN A 85 3.76 -7.04 -8.29
C GLN A 85 3.05 -6.43 -7.09
N VAL A 86 3.06 -7.14 -5.97
CA VAL A 86 2.39 -6.71 -4.74
C VAL A 86 3.28 -7.05 -3.55
N ARG A 87 3.24 -6.19 -2.53
CA ARG A 87 4.01 -6.39 -1.31
C ARG A 87 3.15 -6.06 -0.11
N GLU A 88 3.15 -6.92 0.89
CA GLU A 88 2.55 -6.59 2.19
C GLU A 88 3.51 -5.74 3.00
N ILE A 89 2.99 -4.69 3.63
CA ILE A 89 3.77 -3.78 4.48
C ILE A 89 3.14 -3.68 5.86
N THR A 90 3.95 -3.30 6.83
CA THR A 90 3.50 -3.09 8.20
C THR A 90 2.80 -1.73 8.35
N PRO A 91 2.02 -1.53 9.43
CA PRO A 91 1.47 -0.21 9.72
C PRO A 91 2.53 0.88 9.85
N GLN A 92 3.72 0.55 10.39
CA GLN A 92 4.83 1.51 10.46
C GLN A 92 5.34 1.88 9.08
N GLN A 93 5.51 0.90 8.18
CA GLN A 93 5.93 1.15 6.80
C GLN A 93 4.90 1.98 6.05
N TYR A 94 3.60 1.74 6.31
CA TYR A 94 2.54 2.56 5.76
C TYR A 94 2.68 4.02 6.19
N ARG A 95 2.94 4.27 7.47
CA ARG A 95 3.15 5.64 7.97
C ARG A 95 4.34 6.30 7.29
N TRP A 96 5.46 5.58 7.15
CA TRP A 96 6.62 6.09 6.43
C TRP A 96 6.27 6.48 5.00
N LEU A 97 5.58 5.59 4.29
CA LEU A 97 5.22 5.80 2.89
C LEU A 97 4.35 7.06 2.72
N ILE A 98 3.34 7.21 3.56
CA ILE A 98 2.43 8.35 3.51
C ILE A 98 3.14 9.67 3.86
N GLU A 99 4.18 9.61 4.68
CA GLU A 99 5.01 10.76 5.03
C GLU A 99 6.07 11.09 3.99
N GLY A 100 6.14 10.34 2.89
CA GLY A 100 7.12 10.57 1.83
C GLY A 100 8.44 9.86 2.04
N LEU A 101 8.50 8.92 2.98
CA LEU A 101 9.69 8.13 3.26
C LEU A 101 9.63 6.78 2.54
N SER A 102 10.79 6.14 2.41
CA SER A 102 10.86 4.79 1.85
C SER A 102 10.30 3.77 2.84
N VAL A 103 9.66 2.73 2.32
CA VAL A 103 9.19 1.60 3.16
C VAL A 103 10.35 0.82 3.74
N ASP A 104 11.52 0.89 3.11
CA ASP A 104 12.74 0.25 3.61
C ASP A 104 13.70 1.33 4.13
N GLN A 105 13.83 1.42 5.44
CA GLN A 105 14.71 2.38 6.10
C GLN A 105 16.03 1.70 6.42
N LYS A 106 17.08 2.06 5.69
CA LYS A 106 18.40 1.43 5.80
C LYS A 106 19.02 1.55 7.18
N LYS A 107 18.66 2.60 7.93
CA LYS A 107 19.21 2.86 9.25
C LYS A 107 18.30 2.42 10.39
N SER A 108 17.20 1.74 10.10
CA SER A 108 16.33 1.23 11.15
C SER A 108 17.03 0.10 11.92
N ILE A 109 16.70 0.01 13.20
CA ILE A 109 17.22 -1.08 14.03
C ILE A 109 16.51 -2.36 13.63
N GLN A 110 17.29 -3.38 13.28
CA GLN A 110 16.75 -4.68 12.91
C GLN A 110 16.52 -5.52 14.16
N LYS A 111 15.37 -6.19 14.22
CA LYS A 111 15.08 -7.14 15.29
C LYS A 111 15.87 -8.43 15.02
N LEU A 112 16.54 -8.92 16.05
CA LEU A 112 17.25 -10.19 15.96
C LEU A 112 16.28 -11.36 16.17
N ASP A 113 16.62 -12.48 15.52
CA ASP A 113 15.93 -13.75 15.79
C ASP A 113 16.21 -14.16 17.24
N LYS A 114 15.17 -14.56 17.98
CA LYS A 114 15.30 -15.00 19.37
C LYS A 114 16.21 -16.20 19.55
N LYS A 115 16.50 -16.93 18.48
CA LYS A 115 17.39 -18.10 18.53
C LYS A 115 18.86 -17.71 18.48
N VAL A 116 19.18 -16.47 18.20
CA VAL A 116 20.56 -15.98 18.18
C VAL A 116 20.89 -15.53 19.60
N ILE A 117 21.24 -16.48 20.43
CA ILE A 117 21.69 -16.23 21.79
C ILE A 117 23.17 -16.54 21.82
N VAL A 118 23.93 -15.55 22.24
CA VAL A 118 25.39 -15.70 22.36
C VAL A 118 25.76 -15.83 23.82
#